data_6ffac5c44cc1d5ef0eef862693315ccb
#
_entry.id   6ffac5c44cc1d5ef0eef862693315ccb
#
_cell.length_a   1.000
_cell.length_b   1.000
_cell.length_c   1.000
_cell.angle_alpha   90.00
_cell.angle_beta   90.00
_cell.angle_gamma   90.00
#
_symmetry.space_group_name_H-M   'P 1'
#
loop_
_entity.id
_entity.type
_entity.pdbx_description
1 polymer ?
#
loop_
_entity_poly.entity_id
_entity_poly.type
_entity_poly.pdbx_seq_one_letter_code
_entity_poly.pdbx_strand_id
1 'polypeptide(L)'
;MFELPEEEQTIVDVVAAFVDETVRPVVRDLEHADTYPADIIEQMKRLGVYGLLVPAEYGGTDVSAPCFALVTEQLARGWMSLAGAMGGHSVVAFLLREFGTDEQKSRYLPRMASGETRAAMALTEPGGRSDLQAMRTVARPDGDGFVIDGVKTWISNARRAGLIALLCKTDPAADPPHQGISVLLVAAGQYEVSRDLSKLGYKGVESCEIVFDAVRVPRDAVLGLSEGAGFAQMMRGLEVGRIQVAARALGVGQAALDDALAYARQREAFGVPIWKHQSIGNYLADMATSLRAARLLTLDAAARLQAGRRADMEAGMAKLFASETAMKIAMDALRIHGGYGYSTEFDVERYFRDAPLMIVGEGTNEIQRNVIVRQLIAREHGDPRD
;
A
#
# COMPACT_ATOMS: atom_id res chain seq x y z
N MET A 1 14.31 9.92 -19.47
CA MET A 1 14.41 9.49 -18.06
C MET A 1 13.27 10.20 -17.36
N PHE A 2 12.53 9.56 -16.48
CA PHE A 2 11.50 10.24 -15.71
C PHE A 2 12.21 11.14 -14.69
N GLU A 3 11.96 12.44 -14.72
CA GLU A 3 12.55 13.43 -13.81
C GLU A 3 11.41 14.10 -13.04
N LEU A 4 11.57 14.20 -11.71
CA LEU A 4 10.66 14.98 -10.87
C LEU A 4 11.01 16.47 -10.95
N PRO A 5 10.04 17.37 -10.70
CA PRO A 5 10.35 18.76 -10.35
C PRO A 5 11.30 18.81 -9.14
N GLU A 6 12.15 19.85 -9.07
CA GLU A 6 13.16 20.00 -8.02
C GLU A 6 12.59 19.96 -6.61
N GLU A 7 11.42 20.55 -6.41
CA GLU A 7 10.72 20.54 -5.12
C GLU A 7 10.30 19.12 -4.70
N GLU A 8 9.75 18.32 -5.63
CA GLU A 8 9.36 16.95 -5.37
C GLU A 8 10.58 16.04 -5.19
N GLN A 9 11.66 16.25 -5.93
CA GLN A 9 12.91 15.52 -5.72
C GLN A 9 13.46 15.79 -4.32
N THR A 10 13.38 17.02 -3.83
CA THR A 10 13.79 17.38 -2.46
C THR A 10 12.99 16.60 -1.42
N ILE A 11 11.68 16.41 -1.60
CA ILE A 11 10.86 15.60 -0.70
C ILE A 11 11.35 14.15 -0.66
N VAL A 12 11.62 13.56 -1.83
CA VAL A 12 12.16 12.18 -1.91
C VAL A 12 13.50 12.08 -1.20
N ASP A 13 14.41 13.06 -1.39
CA ASP A 13 15.74 13.07 -0.80
C ASP A 13 15.68 13.21 0.73
N VAL A 14 14.79 14.06 1.26
CA VAL A 14 14.56 14.21 2.71
C VAL A 14 14.06 12.90 3.32
N VAL A 15 13.12 12.21 2.65
CA VAL A 15 12.64 10.92 3.14
C VAL A 15 13.72 9.84 3.02
N ALA A 16 14.56 9.88 1.99
CA ALA A 16 15.69 8.97 1.85
C ALA A 16 16.71 9.15 3.00
N ALA A 17 17.07 10.40 3.32
CA ALA A 17 17.94 10.72 4.45
C ALA A 17 17.33 10.26 5.79
N PHE A 18 16.05 10.53 6.02
CA PHE A 18 15.34 10.03 7.21
C PHE A 18 15.40 8.50 7.33
N VAL A 19 15.23 7.80 6.22
CA VAL A 19 15.32 6.33 6.19
C VAL A 19 16.72 5.86 6.58
N ASP A 20 17.76 6.45 6.00
CA ASP A 20 19.14 6.03 6.26
C ASP A 20 19.62 6.37 7.66
N GLU A 21 19.25 7.54 8.18
CA GLU A 21 19.74 8.05 9.46
C GLU A 21 18.91 7.56 10.66
N THR A 22 17.58 7.38 10.48
CA THR A 22 16.67 7.10 11.60
C THR A 22 16.11 5.69 11.57
N VAL A 23 15.75 5.16 10.38
CA VAL A 23 15.01 3.89 10.28
C VAL A 23 15.97 2.70 10.24
N ARG A 24 16.89 2.69 9.27
CA ARG A 24 17.80 1.55 9.04
C ARG A 24 18.62 1.14 10.25
N PRO A 25 19.08 2.07 11.13
CA PRO A 25 19.86 1.68 12.32
C PRO A 25 19.08 0.88 13.38
N VAL A 26 17.76 1.00 13.43
CA VAL A 26 16.92 0.44 14.51
C VAL A 26 15.89 -0.59 14.04
N VAL A 27 15.68 -0.71 12.73
CA VAL A 27 14.58 -1.51 12.18
C VAL A 27 14.67 -2.98 12.54
N ARG A 28 15.89 -3.56 12.57
CA ARG A 28 16.08 -4.99 12.87
C ARG A 28 15.51 -5.36 14.24
N ASP A 29 15.87 -4.59 15.26
CA ASP A 29 15.44 -4.86 16.63
C ASP A 29 13.92 -4.66 16.77
N LEU A 30 13.38 -3.59 16.21
CA LEU A 30 11.94 -3.29 16.24
C LEU A 30 11.13 -4.35 15.50
N GLU A 31 11.60 -4.78 14.33
CA GLU A 31 10.89 -5.76 13.50
C GLU A 31 10.91 -7.14 14.14
N HIS A 32 12.06 -7.60 14.65
CA HIS A 32 12.15 -8.89 15.34
C HIS A 32 11.29 -8.93 16.59
N ALA A 33 11.22 -7.82 17.32
CA ALA A 33 10.37 -7.70 18.50
C ALA A 33 8.88 -7.48 18.17
N ASP A 34 8.54 -7.37 16.88
CA ASP A 34 7.19 -6.98 16.41
C ASP A 34 6.65 -5.70 17.09
N THR A 35 7.57 -4.75 17.35
CA THR A 35 7.28 -3.54 18.09
C THR A 35 6.78 -2.45 17.15
N TYR A 36 5.63 -1.84 17.49
CA TYR A 36 5.10 -0.71 16.75
C TYR A 36 6.05 0.50 16.85
N PRO A 37 6.48 1.08 15.69
CA PRO A 37 7.50 2.12 15.66
C PRO A 37 6.93 3.52 15.94
N ALA A 38 6.42 3.76 17.15
CA ALA A 38 5.69 4.99 17.50
C ALA A 38 6.49 6.27 17.20
N ASP A 39 7.77 6.31 17.61
CA ASP A 39 8.62 7.49 17.42
C ASP A 39 8.93 7.76 15.94
N ILE A 40 9.12 6.70 15.15
CA ILE A 40 9.32 6.79 13.70
C ILE A 40 8.05 7.32 13.03
N ILE A 41 6.88 6.83 13.43
CA ILE A 41 5.58 7.30 12.91
C ILE A 41 5.36 8.78 13.25
N GLU A 42 5.72 9.23 14.45
CA GLU A 42 5.62 10.65 14.82
C GLU A 42 6.58 11.52 13.97
N GLN A 43 7.75 11.02 13.63
CA GLN A 43 8.65 11.72 12.71
C GLN A 43 8.08 11.75 11.27
N MET A 44 7.48 10.66 10.79
CA MET A 44 6.79 10.65 9.50
C MET A 44 5.65 11.69 9.43
N LYS A 45 4.92 11.92 10.54
CA LYS A 45 3.92 13.00 10.61
C LYS A 45 4.57 14.36 10.45
N ARG A 46 5.67 14.64 11.17
CA ARG A 46 6.41 15.91 11.08
C ARG A 46 6.98 16.17 9.70
N LEU A 47 7.37 15.11 8.98
CA LEU A 47 7.83 15.17 7.59
C LEU A 47 6.68 15.34 6.57
N GLY A 48 5.43 15.39 7.01
CA GLY A 48 4.26 15.56 6.14
C GLY A 48 3.91 14.34 5.28
N VAL A 49 4.45 13.16 5.60
CA VAL A 49 4.24 11.92 4.81
C VAL A 49 2.76 11.55 4.67
N TYR A 50 1.95 11.87 5.67
CA TYR A 50 0.51 11.57 5.63
C TYR A 50 -0.28 12.55 4.76
N GLY A 51 0.27 13.74 4.49
CA GLY A 51 -0.35 14.78 3.66
C GLY A 51 -0.01 14.72 2.17
N LEU A 52 0.79 13.75 1.71
CA LEU A 52 1.32 13.72 0.34
C LEU A 52 0.25 13.78 -0.75
N LEU A 53 -0.88 13.07 -0.59
CA LEU A 53 -2.00 13.04 -1.55
C LEU A 53 -3.19 13.92 -1.13
N VAL A 54 -3.07 14.67 -0.04
CA VAL A 54 -4.09 15.62 0.40
C VAL A 54 -3.87 16.95 -0.32
N PRO A 55 -4.93 17.58 -0.89
CA PRO A 55 -4.82 18.89 -1.54
C PRO A 55 -4.28 19.98 -0.61
N ALA A 56 -3.54 20.93 -1.17
CA ALA A 56 -2.90 22.01 -0.42
C ALA A 56 -3.91 22.88 0.35
N GLU A 57 -5.11 23.07 -0.19
CA GLU A 57 -6.21 23.81 0.49
C GLU A 57 -6.66 23.16 1.79
N TYR A 58 -6.40 21.86 2.00
CA TYR A 58 -6.65 21.13 3.24
C TYR A 58 -5.37 20.86 4.04
N GLY A 59 -4.27 21.56 3.75
CA GLY A 59 -3.01 21.48 4.48
C GLY A 59 -2.10 20.31 4.07
N GLY A 60 -2.37 19.67 2.94
CA GLY A 60 -1.51 18.64 2.35
C GLY A 60 -0.39 19.23 1.49
N THR A 61 0.44 18.35 0.94
CA THR A 61 1.52 18.72 0.00
C THR A 61 1.09 18.58 -1.46
N ASP A 62 0.07 17.75 -1.73
CA ASP A 62 -0.49 17.47 -3.05
C ASP A 62 0.57 17.12 -4.11
N VAL A 63 1.47 16.21 -3.76
CA VAL A 63 2.53 15.78 -4.67
C VAL A 63 2.01 14.96 -5.84
N SER A 64 2.78 14.92 -6.92
CA SER A 64 2.48 14.05 -8.05
C SER A 64 2.47 12.57 -7.67
N ALA A 65 1.70 11.75 -8.39
CA ALA A 65 1.66 10.31 -8.16
C ALA A 65 3.05 9.63 -8.35
N PRO A 66 3.92 10.06 -9.27
CA PRO A 66 5.30 9.60 -9.32
C PRO A 66 6.13 9.95 -8.08
N CYS A 67 6.01 11.16 -7.54
CA CYS A 67 6.68 11.54 -6.28
C CYS A 67 6.18 10.67 -5.13
N PHE A 68 4.87 10.50 -5.00
CA PHE A 68 4.27 9.60 -4.00
C PHE A 68 4.82 8.16 -4.10
N ALA A 69 4.98 7.63 -5.33
CA ALA A 69 5.56 6.31 -5.54
C ALA A 69 7.02 6.24 -5.07
N LEU A 70 7.84 7.25 -5.39
CA LEU A 70 9.24 7.30 -4.98
C LEU A 70 9.41 7.48 -3.47
N VAL A 71 8.58 8.31 -2.81
CA VAL A 71 8.55 8.40 -1.35
C VAL A 71 8.18 7.06 -0.72
N THR A 72 7.18 6.37 -1.28
CA THR A 72 6.79 5.02 -0.83
C THR A 72 7.94 4.02 -0.99
N GLU A 73 8.67 4.08 -2.09
CA GLU A 73 9.86 3.26 -2.33
C GLU A 73 10.92 3.50 -1.25
N GLN A 74 11.23 4.77 -0.91
CA GLN A 74 12.21 5.08 0.13
C GLN A 74 11.79 4.56 1.52
N LEU A 75 10.54 4.77 1.91
CA LEU A 75 10.04 4.23 3.19
C LEU A 75 10.14 2.71 3.24
N ALA A 76 9.79 2.02 2.16
CA ALA A 76 9.87 0.56 2.08
C ALA A 76 11.31 0.04 2.02
N ARG A 77 12.26 0.82 1.47
CA ARG A 77 13.70 0.53 1.51
C ARG A 77 14.23 0.51 2.94
N GLY A 78 13.71 1.36 3.80
CA GLY A 78 14.02 1.32 5.23
C GLY A 78 13.29 0.17 5.95
N TRP A 79 11.98 0.20 5.88
CA TRP A 79 11.10 -0.80 6.48
C TRP A 79 9.75 -0.83 5.76
N MET A 80 9.40 -1.93 5.12
CA MET A 80 8.16 -2.07 4.35
C MET A 80 6.92 -1.66 5.16
N SER A 81 6.93 -1.90 6.47
CA SER A 81 5.82 -1.58 7.38
C SER A 81 5.54 -0.07 7.49
N LEU A 82 6.55 0.79 7.31
CA LEU A 82 6.35 2.25 7.33
C LEU A 82 5.55 2.70 6.09
N ALA A 83 5.92 2.19 4.91
CA ALA A 83 5.12 2.42 3.71
C ALA A 83 3.69 1.85 3.85
N GLY A 84 3.55 0.75 4.59
CA GLY A 84 2.25 0.17 4.93
C GLY A 84 1.44 0.99 5.93
N ALA A 85 2.09 1.64 6.88
CA ALA A 85 1.43 2.54 7.83
C ALA A 85 0.81 3.76 7.14
N MET A 86 1.36 4.18 6.01
CA MET A 86 0.85 5.26 5.17
C MET A 86 -0.21 4.76 4.17
N GLY A 87 -0.12 3.49 3.73
CA GLY A 87 -0.80 3.00 2.52
C GLY A 87 -2.30 3.15 2.48
N GLY A 88 -3.00 2.52 3.41
CA GLY A 88 -4.46 2.61 3.49
C GLY A 88 -4.95 4.05 3.72
N HIS A 89 -4.20 4.82 4.50
CA HIS A 89 -4.46 6.23 4.74
C HIS A 89 -4.45 7.04 3.43
N SER A 90 -3.42 6.87 2.61
CA SER A 90 -3.29 7.58 1.34
C SER A 90 -4.41 7.25 0.35
N VAL A 91 -4.85 5.98 0.31
CA VAL A 91 -6.01 5.60 -0.51
C VAL A 91 -7.29 6.26 0.00
N VAL A 92 -7.51 6.31 1.32
CA VAL A 92 -8.70 6.98 1.88
C VAL A 92 -8.65 8.49 1.64
N ALA A 93 -7.48 9.13 1.74
CA ALA A 93 -7.32 10.55 1.40
C ALA A 93 -7.66 10.80 -0.08
N PHE A 94 -7.18 9.94 -0.98
CA PHE A 94 -7.53 10.00 -2.40
C PHE A 94 -9.03 9.82 -2.64
N LEU A 95 -9.68 8.86 -1.97
CA LEU A 95 -11.12 8.64 -2.08
C LEU A 95 -11.94 9.86 -1.62
N LEU A 96 -11.54 10.49 -0.51
CA LEU A 96 -12.17 11.71 -0.02
C LEU A 96 -11.96 12.88 -0.98
N ARG A 97 -10.74 13.06 -1.51
CA ARG A 97 -10.41 14.07 -2.52
C ARG A 97 -11.30 13.96 -3.75
N GLU A 98 -11.44 12.76 -4.29
CA GLU A 98 -12.16 12.51 -5.56
C GLU A 98 -13.69 12.48 -5.40
N PHE A 99 -14.19 11.91 -4.33
CA PHE A 99 -15.60 11.57 -4.18
C PHE A 99 -16.28 12.19 -2.96
N GLY A 100 -15.53 12.73 -2.00
CA GLY A 100 -16.10 13.35 -0.81
C GLY A 100 -16.90 14.62 -1.13
N THR A 101 -17.94 14.90 -0.35
CA THR A 101 -18.56 16.23 -0.37
C THR A 101 -17.61 17.27 0.24
N ASP A 102 -17.88 18.56 0.02
CA ASP A 102 -17.05 19.63 0.59
C ASP A 102 -17.03 19.57 2.12
N GLU A 103 -18.16 19.18 2.74
CA GLU A 103 -18.26 18.98 4.19
C GLU A 103 -17.40 17.79 4.64
N GLN A 104 -17.42 16.67 3.91
CA GLN A 104 -16.59 15.50 4.21
C GLN A 104 -15.10 15.83 4.05
N LYS A 105 -14.72 16.51 2.97
CA LYS A 105 -13.34 16.97 2.74
C LYS A 105 -12.86 17.88 3.84
N SER A 106 -13.62 18.93 4.17
CA SER A 106 -13.28 19.89 5.21
C SER A 106 -13.21 19.26 6.60
N ARG A 107 -14.03 18.24 6.87
CA ARG A 107 -14.07 17.52 8.15
C ARG A 107 -12.87 16.60 8.35
N TYR A 108 -12.44 15.89 7.31
CA TYR A 108 -11.46 14.81 7.46
C TYR A 108 -10.06 15.15 6.93
N LEU A 109 -9.95 15.79 5.76
CA LEU A 109 -8.66 15.96 5.09
C LEU A 109 -7.63 16.77 5.90
N PRO A 110 -7.96 17.87 6.60
CA PRO A 110 -6.96 18.61 7.37
C PRO A 110 -6.30 17.78 8.48
N ARG A 111 -7.09 16.99 9.21
CA ARG A 111 -6.58 16.12 10.28
C ARG A 111 -5.86 14.88 9.71
N MET A 112 -6.21 14.48 8.48
CA MET A 112 -5.50 13.43 7.77
C MET A 112 -4.14 13.94 7.25
N ALA A 113 -4.07 15.15 6.70
CA ALA A 113 -2.82 15.76 6.23
C ALA A 113 -1.76 15.85 7.33
N SER A 114 -2.15 16.25 8.54
CA SER A 114 -1.24 16.31 9.71
C SER A 114 -0.88 14.92 10.28
N GLY A 115 -1.59 13.85 9.87
CA GLY A 115 -1.49 12.53 10.48
C GLY A 115 -2.11 12.41 11.88
N GLU A 116 -2.82 13.43 12.37
CA GLU A 116 -3.59 13.38 13.62
C GLU A 116 -4.67 12.29 13.51
N THR A 117 -5.42 12.30 12.41
CA THR A 117 -6.37 11.24 12.07
C THR A 117 -5.78 10.38 10.97
N ARG A 118 -5.32 9.18 11.32
CA ARG A 118 -4.94 8.21 10.30
C ARG A 118 -6.15 7.41 9.86
N ALA A 119 -6.18 7.01 8.60
CA ALA A 119 -7.27 6.23 8.06
C ALA A 119 -6.83 4.83 7.67
N ALA A 120 -7.78 3.90 7.61
CA ALA A 120 -7.59 2.55 7.10
C ALA A 120 -8.75 2.15 6.17
N MET A 121 -8.51 1.17 5.32
CA MET A 121 -9.53 0.59 4.43
C MET A 121 -10.02 -0.74 4.99
N ALA A 122 -11.33 -0.96 5.02
CA ALA A 122 -11.93 -2.21 5.45
C ALA A 122 -12.76 -2.85 4.32
N LEU A 123 -12.11 -3.74 3.54
CA LEU A 123 -12.70 -4.41 2.39
C LEU A 123 -12.90 -5.90 2.63
N THR A 124 -11.81 -6.60 2.94
CA THR A 124 -11.74 -8.07 2.99
C THR A 124 -12.52 -8.63 4.17
N GLU A 125 -13.21 -9.73 3.93
CA GLU A 125 -13.92 -10.50 4.95
C GLU A 125 -13.32 -11.90 5.11
N PRO A 126 -13.49 -12.56 6.29
CA PRO A 126 -12.98 -13.92 6.52
C PRO A 126 -13.44 -14.94 5.47
N GLY A 127 -14.65 -14.77 4.92
CA GLY A 127 -15.23 -15.65 3.90
C GLY A 127 -15.16 -15.12 2.46
N GLY A 128 -14.85 -13.83 2.24
CA GLY A 128 -15.01 -13.16 0.95
C GLY A 128 -13.80 -13.25 0.01
N ARG A 129 -12.60 -13.38 0.55
CA ARG A 129 -11.34 -13.47 -0.20
C ARG A 129 -11.23 -12.41 -1.31
N SER A 130 -10.90 -12.83 -2.56
CA SER A 130 -10.73 -11.94 -3.72
C SER A 130 -12.05 -11.47 -4.35
N ASP A 131 -13.18 -12.09 -4.02
CA ASP A 131 -14.50 -11.68 -4.50
C ASP A 131 -15.14 -10.67 -3.53
N LEU A 132 -14.89 -9.39 -3.78
CA LEU A 132 -15.46 -8.31 -2.97
C LEU A 132 -16.98 -8.18 -3.13
N GLN A 133 -17.58 -8.66 -4.22
CA GLN A 133 -19.05 -8.60 -4.41
C GLN A 133 -19.78 -9.63 -3.54
N ALA A 134 -19.10 -10.71 -3.14
CA ALA A 134 -19.63 -11.73 -2.24
C ALA A 134 -19.59 -11.32 -0.76
N MET A 135 -19.23 -10.07 -0.44
CA MET A 135 -19.21 -9.59 0.94
C MET A 135 -20.55 -9.74 1.65
N ARG A 136 -20.49 -9.92 2.98
CA ARG A 136 -21.65 -10.11 3.85
C ARG A 136 -21.90 -8.95 4.79
N THR A 137 -20.90 -8.08 5.02
CA THR A 137 -21.07 -6.86 5.80
C THR A 137 -22.15 -6.01 5.15
N VAL A 138 -23.15 -5.64 5.94
CA VAL A 138 -24.33 -4.90 5.49
C VAL A 138 -24.56 -3.66 6.35
N ALA A 139 -24.97 -2.58 5.73
CA ALA A 139 -25.45 -1.37 6.38
C ALA A 139 -26.95 -1.22 6.04
N ARG A 140 -27.83 -1.48 7.01
CA ARG A 140 -29.28 -1.39 6.82
C ARG A 140 -29.76 0.01 7.18
N PRO A 141 -30.67 0.61 6.41
CA PRO A 141 -31.30 1.88 6.80
C PRO A 141 -31.94 1.80 8.18
N ASP A 142 -31.70 2.82 9.04
CA ASP A 142 -32.29 2.97 10.36
C ASP A 142 -32.53 4.46 10.66
N GLY A 143 -33.77 4.90 10.55
CA GLY A 143 -34.11 6.32 10.67
C GLY A 143 -33.44 7.17 9.60
N ASP A 144 -32.63 8.13 10.06
CA ASP A 144 -31.85 9.03 9.20
C ASP A 144 -30.42 8.57 8.91
N GLY A 145 -30.11 7.29 9.22
CA GLY A 145 -28.79 6.73 9.07
C GLY A 145 -28.78 5.26 8.70
N PHE A 146 -27.77 4.56 9.14
CA PHE A 146 -27.56 3.12 8.91
C PHE A 146 -27.15 2.41 10.18
N VAL A 147 -27.53 1.13 10.29
CA VAL A 147 -26.97 0.15 11.24
C VAL A 147 -26.10 -0.83 10.48
N ILE A 148 -24.84 -0.95 10.91
CA ILE A 148 -23.82 -1.80 10.27
C ILE A 148 -23.62 -3.07 11.09
N ASP A 149 -23.68 -4.21 10.39
CA ASP A 149 -23.33 -5.53 10.92
C ASP A 149 -22.34 -6.24 9.99
N GLY A 150 -21.29 -6.81 10.55
CA GLY A 150 -20.32 -7.58 9.77
C GLY A 150 -18.93 -7.69 10.40
N VAL A 151 -18.05 -8.37 9.68
CA VAL A 151 -16.67 -8.60 10.10
C VAL A 151 -15.73 -8.32 8.93
N LYS A 152 -14.67 -7.57 9.18
CA LYS A 152 -13.60 -7.32 8.22
C LYS A 152 -12.27 -7.84 8.78
N THR A 153 -11.41 -8.36 7.91
CA THR A 153 -10.14 -8.97 8.30
C THR A 153 -8.98 -8.43 7.46
N TRP A 154 -7.76 -8.58 7.93
CA TRP A 154 -6.54 -8.04 7.32
C TRP A 154 -6.52 -6.51 7.23
N ILE A 155 -7.14 -5.84 8.19
CA ILE A 155 -7.21 -4.39 8.19
C ILE A 155 -5.96 -3.82 8.87
N SER A 156 -5.01 -3.34 8.07
CA SER A 156 -3.79 -2.70 8.56
C SER A 156 -4.10 -1.39 9.28
N ASN A 157 -3.42 -1.13 10.38
CA ASN A 157 -3.56 0.06 11.22
C ASN A 157 -4.94 0.27 11.88
N ALA A 158 -5.87 -0.69 11.85
CA ALA A 158 -7.24 -0.49 12.35
C ALA A 158 -7.28 -0.11 13.83
N ARG A 159 -6.37 -0.62 14.66
CA ARG A 159 -6.30 -0.29 16.09
C ARG A 159 -5.97 1.19 16.34
N ARG A 160 -5.26 1.82 15.41
CA ARG A 160 -4.76 3.20 15.49
C ARG A 160 -5.42 4.15 14.50
N ALA A 161 -6.34 3.64 13.69
CA ALA A 161 -7.07 4.47 12.74
C ALA A 161 -8.12 5.32 13.47
N GLY A 162 -8.18 6.60 13.15
CA GLY A 162 -9.25 7.50 13.54
C GLY A 162 -10.45 7.45 12.58
N LEU A 163 -10.25 6.86 11.39
CA LEU A 163 -11.26 6.75 10.34
C LEU A 163 -11.09 5.43 9.58
N ILE A 164 -12.18 4.73 9.32
CA ILE A 164 -12.25 3.56 8.45
C ILE A 164 -13.10 3.88 7.22
N ALA A 165 -12.56 3.68 6.02
CA ALA A 165 -13.35 3.58 4.81
C ALA A 165 -13.84 2.13 4.66
N LEU A 166 -15.08 1.89 5.06
CA LEU A 166 -15.73 0.58 5.08
C LEU A 166 -16.48 0.32 3.79
N LEU A 167 -16.11 -0.73 3.07
CA LEU A 167 -16.88 -1.25 1.94
C LEU A 167 -17.93 -2.24 2.45
N CYS A 168 -19.22 -1.95 2.22
CA CYS A 168 -20.34 -2.79 2.67
C CYS A 168 -21.53 -2.70 1.72
N LYS A 169 -22.49 -3.61 1.87
CA LYS A 169 -23.75 -3.57 1.11
C LYS A 169 -24.76 -2.66 1.81
N THR A 170 -25.24 -1.65 1.10
CA THR A 170 -26.41 -0.84 1.49
C THR A 170 -27.69 -1.35 0.84
N ASP A 171 -27.57 -2.03 -0.30
CA ASP A 171 -28.66 -2.77 -0.93
C ASP A 171 -28.19 -4.20 -1.31
N PRO A 172 -28.46 -5.21 -0.45
CA PRO A 172 -28.11 -6.59 -0.75
C PRO A 172 -28.88 -7.22 -1.93
N ALA A 173 -30.00 -6.61 -2.34
CA ALA A 173 -30.86 -7.12 -3.42
C ALA A 173 -30.53 -6.50 -4.78
N ALA A 174 -29.59 -5.56 -4.84
CA ALA A 174 -29.23 -4.87 -6.09
C ALA A 174 -28.76 -5.84 -7.19
N ASP A 175 -29.22 -5.58 -8.42
CA ASP A 175 -28.81 -6.29 -9.62
C ASP A 175 -28.38 -5.24 -10.68
N PRO A 176 -27.13 -5.23 -11.10
CA PRO A 176 -26.03 -6.13 -10.68
C PRO A 176 -25.53 -5.87 -9.26
N PRO A 177 -24.96 -6.89 -8.55
CA PRO A 177 -24.64 -6.82 -7.12
C PRO A 177 -23.71 -5.68 -6.70
N HIS A 178 -22.81 -5.23 -7.58
CA HIS A 178 -21.87 -4.14 -7.28
C HIS A 178 -22.56 -2.77 -7.11
N GLN A 179 -23.76 -2.57 -7.66
CA GLN A 179 -24.55 -1.34 -7.50
C GLN A 179 -25.22 -1.23 -6.12
N GLY A 180 -25.23 -2.30 -5.34
CA GLY A 180 -25.68 -2.27 -3.94
C GLY A 180 -24.56 -2.04 -2.92
N ILE A 181 -23.34 -1.75 -3.37
CA ILE A 181 -22.16 -1.60 -2.50
C ILE A 181 -21.84 -0.11 -2.34
N SER A 182 -21.63 0.32 -1.07
CA SER A 182 -21.27 1.69 -0.71
C SER A 182 -19.97 1.71 0.10
N VAL A 183 -19.31 2.87 0.14
CA VAL A 183 -18.24 3.17 1.08
C VAL A 183 -18.81 4.02 2.21
N LEU A 184 -18.69 3.56 3.45
CA LEU A 184 -19.05 4.31 4.65
C LEU A 184 -17.81 4.76 5.41
N LEU A 185 -17.81 6.01 5.85
CA LEU A 185 -16.77 6.64 6.65
C LEU A 185 -17.09 6.41 8.13
N VAL A 186 -16.43 5.44 8.76
CA VAL A 186 -16.69 5.02 10.15
C VAL A 186 -15.60 5.54 11.07
N ALA A 187 -15.97 6.29 12.10
CA ALA A 187 -15.02 6.86 13.05
C ALA A 187 -14.46 5.80 14.03
N ALA A 188 -13.30 6.11 14.63
CA ALA A 188 -12.75 5.31 15.73
C ALA A 188 -13.77 5.17 16.87
N GLY A 189 -13.75 4.03 17.55
CA GLY A 189 -14.66 3.72 18.66
C GLY A 189 -16.05 3.22 18.25
N GLN A 190 -16.36 3.23 16.94
CA GLN A 190 -17.59 2.67 16.39
C GLN A 190 -17.43 1.21 15.90
N TYR A 191 -16.26 0.61 16.06
CA TYR A 191 -15.99 -0.79 15.74
C TYR A 191 -15.10 -1.41 16.81
N GLU A 192 -15.15 -2.72 16.92
CA GLU A 192 -14.31 -3.48 17.84
C GLU A 192 -13.14 -4.13 17.06
N VAL A 193 -11.92 -4.07 17.60
CA VAL A 193 -10.79 -4.86 17.13
C VAL A 193 -10.80 -6.19 17.89
N SER A 194 -11.25 -7.25 17.23
CA SER A 194 -11.40 -8.57 17.85
C SER A 194 -10.06 -9.27 18.06
N ARG A 195 -9.11 -9.10 17.12
CA ARG A 195 -7.76 -9.66 17.23
C ARG A 195 -6.77 -9.02 16.27
N ASP A 196 -5.50 -9.15 16.59
CA ASP A 196 -4.38 -8.93 15.66
C ASP A 196 -3.98 -10.27 15.03
N LEU A 197 -3.70 -10.24 13.73
CA LEU A 197 -3.30 -11.41 12.97
C LEU A 197 -1.78 -11.56 13.00
N SER A 198 -1.28 -12.73 13.41
CA SER A 198 0.15 -13.05 13.31
C SER A 198 0.57 -13.20 11.84
N LYS A 199 1.72 -12.62 11.48
CA LYS A 199 2.18 -12.54 10.10
C LYS A 199 3.59 -13.09 9.93
N LEU A 200 3.90 -13.53 8.71
CA LEU A 200 5.25 -13.96 8.31
C LEU A 200 6.25 -12.79 8.35
N GLY A 201 5.90 -11.69 7.71
CA GLY A 201 6.60 -10.41 7.64
C GLY A 201 5.65 -9.25 7.92
N TYR A 202 6.01 -8.03 7.49
CA TYR A 202 5.19 -6.83 7.73
C TYR A 202 4.92 -6.62 9.23
N LYS A 203 5.91 -6.91 10.06
CA LYS A 203 5.84 -6.76 11.51
C LYS A 203 5.98 -5.29 11.92
N GLY A 204 5.66 -4.98 13.16
CA GLY A 204 5.65 -3.62 13.71
C GLY A 204 4.39 -2.80 13.35
N VAL A 205 3.58 -3.23 12.39
CA VAL A 205 2.28 -2.64 12.06
C VAL A 205 1.23 -3.73 12.13
N GLU A 206 0.19 -3.50 12.91
CA GLU A 206 -0.88 -4.48 13.11
C GLU A 206 -1.71 -4.70 11.83
N SER A 207 -2.22 -5.90 11.67
CA SER A 207 -3.28 -6.26 10.73
C SER A 207 -4.40 -6.91 11.52
N CYS A 208 -5.55 -6.25 11.56
CA CYS A 208 -6.62 -6.59 12.50
C CYS A 208 -7.78 -7.31 11.82
N GLU A 209 -8.50 -8.07 12.63
CA GLU A 209 -9.89 -8.38 12.39
C GLU A 209 -10.74 -7.39 13.18
N ILE A 210 -11.74 -6.79 12.53
CA ILE A 210 -12.64 -5.82 13.14
C ILE A 210 -14.09 -6.24 12.98
N VAL A 211 -14.90 -5.95 14.01
CA VAL A 211 -16.30 -6.34 14.10
C VAL A 211 -17.16 -5.10 14.19
N PHE A 212 -18.24 -5.11 13.42
CA PHE A 212 -19.33 -4.15 13.49
C PHE A 212 -20.56 -4.92 14.02
N ASP A 213 -21.02 -4.57 15.22
CA ASP A 213 -22.18 -5.17 15.87
C ASP A 213 -23.19 -4.06 16.16
N ALA A 214 -24.23 -4.00 15.36
CA ALA A 214 -25.28 -2.98 15.39
C ALA A 214 -24.73 -1.53 15.45
N VAL A 215 -23.67 -1.25 14.71
CA VAL A 215 -22.99 0.06 14.70
C VAL A 215 -23.83 1.08 13.95
N ARG A 216 -24.25 2.15 14.66
CA ARG A 216 -25.03 3.25 14.07
C ARG A 216 -24.13 4.33 13.50
N VAL A 217 -24.40 4.71 12.24
CA VAL A 217 -23.75 5.83 11.55
C VAL A 217 -24.81 6.73 10.89
N PRO A 218 -24.58 8.03 10.80
CA PRO A 218 -25.49 8.95 10.14
C PRO A 218 -25.42 8.76 8.61
N ARG A 219 -26.39 9.31 7.88
CA ARG A 219 -26.45 9.19 6.42
C ARG A 219 -25.28 9.87 5.72
N ASP A 220 -24.74 10.92 6.31
CA ASP A 220 -23.56 11.64 5.81
C ASP A 220 -22.24 10.85 5.98
N ALA A 221 -22.29 9.65 6.58
CA ALA A 221 -21.17 8.72 6.57
C ALA A 221 -20.95 8.06 5.19
N VAL A 222 -21.95 8.06 4.30
CA VAL A 222 -21.79 7.54 2.92
C VAL A 222 -20.86 8.47 2.14
N LEU A 223 -19.78 7.95 1.59
CA LEU A 223 -18.81 8.74 0.82
C LEU A 223 -19.49 9.42 -0.39
N GLY A 224 -19.40 10.76 -0.41
CA GLY A 224 -20.03 11.57 -1.47
C GLY A 224 -21.55 11.51 -1.47
N LEU A 225 -22.18 11.00 -0.39
CA LEU A 225 -23.63 10.77 -0.29
C LEU A 225 -24.19 9.88 -1.41
N SER A 226 -23.34 9.07 -2.06
CA SER A 226 -23.68 8.27 -3.23
C SER A 226 -23.78 6.80 -2.86
N GLU A 227 -24.96 6.36 -2.40
CA GLU A 227 -25.26 4.95 -2.16
C GLU A 227 -25.12 4.15 -3.46
N GLY A 228 -24.58 2.92 -3.38
CA GLY A 228 -24.39 2.03 -4.55
C GLY A 228 -23.15 2.36 -5.41
N ALA A 229 -22.49 3.50 -5.23
CA ALA A 229 -21.30 3.88 -5.99
C ALA A 229 -19.99 3.32 -5.42
N GLY A 230 -20.02 2.73 -4.23
CA GLY A 230 -18.83 2.39 -3.43
C GLY A 230 -17.90 1.39 -4.10
N PHE A 231 -18.42 0.46 -4.90
CA PHE A 231 -17.57 -0.48 -5.63
C PHE A 231 -16.70 0.25 -6.66
N ALA A 232 -17.29 1.14 -7.46
CA ALA A 232 -16.56 1.91 -8.48
C ALA A 232 -15.56 2.89 -7.82
N GLN A 233 -15.98 3.59 -6.76
CA GLN A 233 -15.12 4.47 -5.98
C GLN A 233 -13.90 3.71 -5.44
N MET A 234 -14.11 2.55 -4.82
CA MET A 234 -13.02 1.74 -4.27
C MET A 234 -12.09 1.20 -5.35
N MET A 235 -12.62 0.76 -6.50
CA MET A 235 -11.77 0.31 -7.63
C MET A 235 -10.85 1.43 -8.12
N ARG A 236 -11.32 2.68 -8.14
CA ARG A 236 -10.50 3.85 -8.46
C ARG A 236 -9.43 4.11 -7.39
N GLY A 237 -9.76 4.01 -6.11
CA GLY A 237 -8.79 4.08 -5.00
C GLY A 237 -7.73 2.99 -5.06
N LEU A 238 -8.09 1.78 -5.49
CA LEU A 238 -7.16 0.67 -5.63
C LEU A 238 -6.15 0.84 -6.79
N GLU A 239 -6.34 1.78 -7.73
CA GLU A 239 -5.28 2.13 -8.68
C GLU A 239 -4.09 2.76 -7.94
N VAL A 240 -4.37 3.70 -7.02
CA VAL A 240 -3.35 4.27 -6.11
C VAL A 240 -2.73 3.18 -5.23
N GLY A 241 -3.55 2.31 -4.65
CA GLY A 241 -3.09 1.20 -3.81
C GLY A 241 -2.13 0.25 -4.54
N ARG A 242 -2.42 -0.11 -5.80
CA ARG A 242 -1.55 -0.98 -6.63
C ARG A 242 -0.22 -0.32 -6.97
N ILE A 243 -0.22 0.97 -7.32
CA ILE A 243 1.01 1.74 -7.54
C ILE A 243 1.84 1.77 -6.26
N GLN A 244 1.20 1.99 -5.10
CA GLN A 244 1.87 2.00 -3.82
C GLN A 244 2.46 0.62 -3.46
N VAL A 245 1.75 -0.50 -3.73
CA VAL A 245 2.30 -1.85 -3.50
C VAL A 245 3.47 -2.13 -4.44
N ALA A 246 3.40 -1.69 -5.71
CA ALA A 246 4.53 -1.77 -6.63
C ALA A 246 5.74 -1.00 -6.09
N ALA A 247 5.54 0.23 -5.61
CA ALA A 247 6.60 1.05 -5.00
C ALA A 247 7.18 0.42 -3.72
N ARG A 248 6.36 -0.21 -2.87
CA ARG A 248 6.86 -1.00 -1.73
C ARG A 248 7.76 -2.14 -2.18
N ALA A 249 7.37 -2.83 -3.25
CA ALA A 249 8.16 -3.91 -3.82
C ALA A 249 9.51 -3.40 -4.35
N LEU A 250 9.53 -2.22 -4.98
CA LEU A 250 10.77 -1.56 -5.39
C LEU A 250 11.67 -1.28 -4.20
N GLY A 251 11.13 -0.74 -3.11
CA GLY A 251 11.91 -0.42 -1.90
C GLY A 251 12.52 -1.66 -1.25
N VAL A 252 11.75 -2.73 -1.08
CA VAL A 252 12.25 -4.02 -0.57
C VAL A 252 13.31 -4.61 -1.51
N GLY A 253 13.06 -4.58 -2.82
CA GLY A 253 14.02 -5.06 -3.82
C GLY A 253 15.31 -4.23 -3.85
N GLN A 254 15.21 -2.91 -3.69
CA GLN A 254 16.37 -2.01 -3.63
C GLN A 254 17.23 -2.28 -2.38
N ALA A 255 16.60 -2.38 -1.21
CA ALA A 255 17.31 -2.70 0.03
C ALA A 255 18.03 -4.05 -0.07
N ALA A 256 17.37 -5.07 -0.61
CA ALA A 256 17.95 -6.39 -0.79
C ALA A 256 19.12 -6.38 -1.79
N LEU A 257 19.05 -5.60 -2.85
CA LEU A 257 20.15 -5.43 -3.82
C LEU A 257 21.33 -4.68 -3.19
N ASP A 258 21.07 -3.58 -2.47
CA ASP A 258 22.11 -2.76 -1.83
C ASP A 258 22.90 -3.59 -0.81
N ASP A 259 22.21 -4.33 0.06
CA ASP A 259 22.84 -5.16 1.08
C ASP A 259 23.58 -6.36 0.45
N ALA A 260 23.02 -6.98 -0.59
CA ALA A 260 23.70 -8.05 -1.33
C ALA A 260 24.96 -7.56 -2.03
N LEU A 261 24.93 -6.37 -2.63
CA LEU A 261 26.08 -5.76 -3.28
C LEU A 261 27.18 -5.40 -2.25
N ALA A 262 26.81 -4.80 -1.12
CA ALA A 262 27.73 -4.49 -0.04
C ALA A 262 28.41 -5.75 0.51
N TYR A 263 27.63 -6.79 0.79
CA TYR A 263 28.15 -8.07 1.26
C TYR A 263 29.07 -8.72 0.24
N ALA A 264 28.67 -8.77 -1.03
CA ALA A 264 29.47 -9.43 -2.09
C ALA A 264 30.82 -8.74 -2.34
N ARG A 265 30.94 -7.44 -2.03
CA ARG A 265 32.21 -6.68 -2.12
C ARG A 265 33.16 -6.97 -0.98
N GLN A 266 32.64 -7.28 0.20
CA GLN A 266 33.43 -7.48 1.43
C GLN A 266 33.75 -8.95 1.69
N ARG A 267 32.81 -9.85 1.39
CA ARG A 267 32.97 -11.28 1.61
C ARG A 267 33.92 -11.87 0.59
N GLU A 268 34.95 -12.58 1.08
CA GLU A 268 35.90 -13.32 0.23
C GLU A 268 35.65 -14.83 0.28
N ALA A 269 35.82 -15.47 -0.85
CA ALA A 269 35.91 -16.90 -1.00
C ALA A 269 36.83 -17.24 -2.18
N PHE A 270 37.59 -18.33 -2.07
CA PHE A 270 38.59 -18.75 -3.06
C PHE A 270 39.63 -17.64 -3.37
N GLY A 271 39.97 -16.81 -2.36
CA GLY A 271 41.01 -15.78 -2.46
C GLY A 271 40.57 -14.48 -3.16
N VAL A 272 39.30 -14.28 -3.44
CA VAL A 272 38.76 -13.05 -4.06
C VAL A 272 37.40 -12.66 -3.46
N PRO A 273 37.01 -11.37 -3.50
CA PRO A 273 35.65 -10.96 -3.19
C PRO A 273 34.63 -11.73 -4.03
N ILE A 274 33.52 -12.17 -3.41
CA ILE A 274 32.60 -13.13 -4.05
C ILE A 274 31.90 -12.55 -5.29
N TRP A 275 31.75 -11.23 -5.42
CA TRP A 275 31.19 -10.62 -6.64
C TRP A 275 31.99 -10.94 -7.91
N LYS A 276 33.28 -11.30 -7.79
CA LYS A 276 34.14 -11.70 -8.91
C LYS A 276 33.82 -13.10 -9.45
N HIS A 277 33.08 -13.91 -8.67
CA HIS A 277 32.59 -15.19 -9.17
C HIS A 277 31.40 -14.96 -10.09
N GLN A 278 31.46 -15.51 -11.31
CA GLN A 278 30.49 -15.26 -12.38
C GLN A 278 29.03 -15.48 -11.92
N SER A 279 28.77 -16.54 -11.15
CA SER A 279 27.42 -16.83 -10.64
C SER A 279 26.88 -15.73 -9.75
N ILE A 280 27.69 -15.15 -8.87
CA ILE A 280 27.30 -14.04 -7.99
C ILE A 280 27.12 -12.76 -8.82
N GLY A 281 28.05 -12.49 -9.74
CA GLY A 281 27.94 -11.34 -10.65
C GLY A 281 26.65 -11.39 -11.51
N ASN A 282 26.25 -12.57 -11.98
CA ASN A 282 25.01 -12.76 -12.72
C ASN A 282 23.77 -12.43 -11.84
N TYR A 283 23.70 -12.92 -10.58
CA TYR A 283 22.62 -12.54 -9.67
C TYR A 283 22.51 -11.03 -9.51
N LEU A 284 23.60 -10.33 -9.24
CA LEU A 284 23.61 -8.88 -9.03
C LEU A 284 23.16 -8.13 -10.31
N ALA A 285 23.59 -8.58 -11.49
CA ALA A 285 23.16 -8.00 -12.77
C ALA A 285 21.67 -8.21 -13.05
N ASP A 286 21.15 -9.42 -12.81
CA ASP A 286 19.74 -9.74 -12.98
C ASP A 286 18.85 -8.97 -11.99
N MET A 287 19.26 -8.87 -10.73
CA MET A 287 18.58 -8.10 -9.69
C MET A 287 18.47 -6.62 -10.10
N ALA A 288 19.59 -6.00 -10.51
CA ALA A 288 19.63 -4.60 -10.91
C ALA A 288 18.75 -4.34 -12.16
N THR A 289 18.83 -5.21 -13.16
CA THR A 289 18.08 -5.09 -14.41
C THR A 289 16.58 -5.22 -14.17
N SER A 290 16.16 -6.25 -13.44
CA SER A 290 14.75 -6.52 -13.14
C SER A 290 14.14 -5.40 -12.27
N LEU A 291 14.88 -4.90 -11.28
CA LEU A 291 14.45 -3.77 -10.44
C LEU A 291 14.27 -2.50 -11.26
N ARG A 292 15.18 -2.22 -12.19
CA ARG A 292 15.07 -1.08 -13.10
C ARG A 292 13.83 -1.17 -13.98
N ALA A 293 13.55 -2.34 -14.55
CA ALA A 293 12.36 -2.58 -15.35
C ALA A 293 11.07 -2.39 -14.53
N ALA A 294 11.02 -2.94 -13.31
CA ALA A 294 9.90 -2.78 -12.38
C ALA A 294 9.64 -1.30 -12.03
N ARG A 295 10.71 -0.52 -11.79
CA ARG A 295 10.60 0.92 -11.51
C ARG A 295 10.03 1.69 -12.70
N LEU A 296 10.45 1.39 -13.91
CA LEU A 296 9.91 2.03 -15.11
C LEU A 296 8.41 1.76 -15.28
N LEU A 297 7.95 0.52 -15.08
CA LEU A 297 6.52 0.19 -15.11
C LEU A 297 5.73 0.91 -14.02
N THR A 298 6.30 1.02 -12.82
CA THR A 298 5.63 1.70 -11.69
C THR A 298 5.48 3.19 -11.95
N LEU A 299 6.52 3.84 -12.47
CA LEU A 299 6.49 5.27 -12.79
C LEU A 299 5.60 5.58 -14.00
N ASP A 300 5.51 4.68 -15.00
CA ASP A 300 4.56 4.81 -16.10
C ASP A 300 3.11 4.77 -15.59
N ALA A 301 2.77 3.80 -14.75
CA ALA A 301 1.45 3.71 -14.14
C ALA A 301 1.12 4.96 -13.31
N ALA A 302 2.08 5.46 -12.52
CA ALA A 302 1.92 6.66 -11.72
C ALA A 302 1.71 7.92 -12.58
N ALA A 303 2.48 8.07 -13.67
CA ALA A 303 2.34 9.19 -14.59
C ALA A 303 0.98 9.19 -15.33
N ARG A 304 0.46 8.01 -15.69
CA ARG A 304 -0.89 7.89 -16.27
C ARG A 304 -1.97 8.30 -15.28
N LEU A 305 -1.86 7.84 -14.03
CA LEU A 305 -2.78 8.25 -12.96
C LEU A 305 -2.75 9.77 -12.76
N GLN A 306 -1.54 10.38 -12.71
CA GLN A 306 -1.35 11.83 -12.59
C GLN A 306 -2.01 12.60 -13.73
N ALA A 307 -1.96 12.06 -14.95
CA ALA A 307 -2.60 12.66 -16.12
C ALA A 307 -4.14 12.50 -16.15
N GLY A 308 -4.76 11.98 -15.08
CA GLY A 308 -6.19 11.73 -15.00
C GLY A 308 -6.68 10.59 -15.89
N ARG A 309 -5.77 9.83 -16.49
CA ARG A 309 -6.14 8.70 -17.36
C ARG A 309 -6.47 7.46 -16.53
N ARG A 310 -7.21 6.56 -17.14
CA ARG A 310 -7.44 5.23 -16.57
C ARG A 310 -6.11 4.47 -16.51
N ALA A 311 -5.74 3.99 -15.33
CA ALA A 311 -4.45 3.35 -15.07
C ALA A 311 -4.55 1.94 -14.46
N ASP A 312 -5.74 1.33 -14.42
CA ASP A 312 -5.97 0.04 -13.76
C ASP A 312 -5.16 -1.10 -14.40
N MET A 313 -4.96 -1.11 -15.72
CA MET A 313 -4.11 -2.08 -16.42
C MET A 313 -2.64 -1.87 -16.07
N GLU A 314 -2.13 -0.65 -16.22
CA GLU A 314 -0.73 -0.31 -15.97
C GLU A 314 -0.37 -0.46 -14.49
N ALA A 315 -1.25 -0.05 -13.57
CA ALA A 315 -1.08 -0.29 -12.14
C ALA A 315 -1.09 -1.79 -11.80
N GLY A 316 -1.94 -2.57 -12.48
CA GLY A 316 -1.93 -4.03 -12.39
C GLY A 316 -0.62 -4.65 -12.89
N MET A 317 -0.11 -4.20 -14.06
CA MET A 317 1.18 -4.64 -14.61
C MET A 317 2.35 -4.28 -13.69
N ALA A 318 2.38 -3.05 -13.19
CA ALA A 318 3.40 -2.57 -12.26
C ALA A 318 3.43 -3.41 -10.98
N LYS A 319 2.27 -3.62 -10.35
CA LYS A 319 2.14 -4.39 -9.12
C LYS A 319 2.54 -5.85 -9.31
N LEU A 320 2.07 -6.47 -10.38
CA LEU A 320 2.39 -7.85 -10.73
C LEU A 320 3.90 -8.03 -10.91
N PHE A 321 4.51 -7.24 -11.78
CA PHE A 321 5.92 -7.38 -12.12
C PHE A 321 6.83 -7.00 -10.96
N ALA A 322 6.56 -5.87 -10.26
CA ALA A 322 7.39 -5.42 -9.14
C ALA A 322 7.36 -6.40 -7.96
N SER A 323 6.20 -6.96 -7.61
CA SER A 323 6.09 -7.89 -6.48
C SER A 323 6.79 -9.22 -6.74
N GLU A 324 6.67 -9.79 -7.94
CA GLU A 324 7.41 -11.01 -8.34
C GLU A 324 8.92 -10.75 -8.42
N THR A 325 9.31 -9.58 -8.92
CA THR A 325 10.71 -9.15 -8.97
C THR A 325 11.29 -8.99 -7.57
N ALA A 326 10.58 -8.33 -6.64
CA ALA A 326 11.05 -8.17 -5.26
C ALA A 326 11.26 -9.52 -4.57
N MET A 327 10.35 -10.48 -4.75
CA MET A 327 10.49 -11.83 -4.20
C MET A 327 11.72 -12.54 -4.75
N LYS A 328 11.96 -12.45 -6.07
CA LYS A 328 13.16 -13.02 -6.71
C LYS A 328 14.44 -12.37 -6.15
N ILE A 329 14.47 -11.04 -6.08
CA ILE A 329 15.62 -10.29 -5.57
C ILE A 329 15.90 -10.64 -4.10
N ALA A 330 14.88 -10.70 -3.24
CA ALA A 330 15.04 -11.08 -1.84
C ALA A 330 15.62 -12.49 -1.68
N MET A 331 15.18 -13.45 -2.50
CA MET A 331 15.74 -14.81 -2.52
C MET A 331 17.20 -14.81 -3.02
N ASP A 332 17.52 -14.07 -4.07
CA ASP A 332 18.88 -14.02 -4.62
C ASP A 332 19.83 -13.29 -3.63
N ALA A 333 19.38 -12.25 -2.91
CA ALA A 333 20.13 -11.61 -1.84
C ALA A 333 20.45 -12.60 -0.69
N LEU A 334 19.46 -13.42 -0.29
CA LEU A 334 19.66 -14.49 0.70
C LEU A 334 20.71 -15.50 0.23
N ARG A 335 20.65 -15.92 -1.05
CA ARG A 335 21.65 -16.83 -1.64
C ARG A 335 23.05 -16.23 -1.66
N ILE A 336 23.21 -14.95 -1.97
CA ILE A 336 24.49 -14.25 -1.99
C ILE A 336 25.11 -14.24 -0.59
N HIS A 337 24.29 -14.08 0.45
CA HIS A 337 24.76 -14.13 1.85
C HIS A 337 25.05 -15.56 2.33
N GLY A 338 24.58 -16.60 1.61
CA GLY A 338 24.77 -18.00 1.99
C GLY A 338 24.14 -18.31 3.35
N GLY A 339 24.86 -18.99 4.22
CA GLY A 339 24.38 -19.33 5.57
C GLY A 339 24.00 -18.11 6.42
N TYR A 340 24.71 -17.01 6.26
CA TYR A 340 24.38 -15.74 6.93
C TYR A 340 23.06 -15.12 6.44
N GLY A 341 22.64 -15.39 5.21
CA GLY A 341 21.34 -14.95 4.71
C GLY A 341 20.14 -15.63 5.39
N TYR A 342 20.37 -16.78 6.04
CA TYR A 342 19.37 -17.50 6.84
C TYR A 342 19.44 -17.15 8.33
N SER A 343 20.37 -16.30 8.72
CA SER A 343 20.56 -15.79 10.08
C SER A 343 19.81 -14.49 10.27
N THR A 344 19.35 -14.19 11.48
CA THR A 344 18.74 -12.92 11.86
C THR A 344 19.76 -11.78 12.06
N GLU A 345 21.06 -12.05 11.83
CA GLU A 345 22.12 -11.03 11.91
C GLU A 345 22.15 -10.08 10.70
N PHE A 346 21.52 -10.48 9.58
CA PHE A 346 21.45 -9.72 8.33
C PHE A 346 19.99 -9.48 7.92
N ASP A 347 19.69 -8.30 7.39
CA ASP A 347 18.33 -7.88 7.04
C ASP A 347 17.72 -8.62 5.83
N VAL A 348 18.51 -9.38 5.08
CA VAL A 348 18.04 -10.10 3.88
C VAL A 348 16.97 -11.14 4.18
N GLU A 349 16.95 -11.73 5.38
CA GLU A 349 15.89 -12.64 5.82
C GLU A 349 14.56 -11.88 6.00
N ARG A 350 14.60 -10.63 6.48
CA ARG A 350 13.41 -9.77 6.64
C ARG A 350 12.82 -9.43 5.28
N TYR A 351 13.64 -9.05 4.30
CA TYR A 351 13.17 -8.77 2.93
C TYR A 351 12.48 -9.98 2.31
N PHE A 352 13.00 -11.17 2.57
CA PHE A 352 12.39 -12.43 2.12
C PHE A 352 11.04 -12.69 2.79
N ARG A 353 10.86 -12.38 4.09
CA ARG A 353 9.59 -12.53 4.79
C ARG A 353 8.56 -11.46 4.39
N ASP A 354 9.01 -10.28 4.01
CA ASP A 354 8.16 -9.16 3.60
C ASP A 354 7.64 -9.29 2.17
N ALA A 355 8.47 -9.76 1.25
CA ALA A 355 8.16 -9.79 -0.18
C ALA A 355 6.86 -10.53 -0.56
N PRO A 356 6.50 -11.69 0.02
CA PRO A 356 5.27 -12.42 -0.32
C PRO A 356 3.99 -11.62 -0.10
N LEU A 357 3.97 -10.67 0.86
CA LEU A 357 2.78 -9.84 1.09
C LEU A 357 2.37 -9.07 -0.16
N MET A 358 3.33 -8.57 -0.92
CA MET A 358 3.06 -7.76 -2.10
C MET A 358 2.53 -8.58 -3.28
N ILE A 359 2.71 -9.90 -3.26
CA ILE A 359 2.13 -10.83 -4.24
C ILE A 359 0.63 -11.04 -3.95
N VAL A 360 0.26 -11.16 -2.65
CA VAL A 360 -1.10 -11.53 -2.25
C VAL A 360 -1.96 -10.32 -1.85
N GLY A 361 -1.37 -9.23 -1.38
CA GLY A 361 -2.08 -8.02 -0.91
C GLY A 361 -2.59 -7.15 -2.05
N GLU A 362 -3.62 -6.34 -1.76
CA GLU A 362 -4.24 -5.35 -2.69
C GLU A 362 -4.71 -5.96 -4.02
N GLY A 363 -5.32 -7.15 -3.94
CA GLY A 363 -5.64 -8.02 -5.07
C GLY A 363 -4.43 -8.85 -5.49
N THR A 364 -4.60 -10.18 -5.39
CA THR A 364 -3.52 -11.12 -5.70
C THR A 364 -2.99 -10.94 -7.12
N ASN A 365 -1.79 -11.43 -7.40
CA ASN A 365 -1.21 -11.34 -8.75
C ASN A 365 -2.07 -12.05 -9.80
N GLU A 366 -2.83 -13.08 -9.42
CA GLU A 366 -3.82 -13.73 -10.27
C GLU A 366 -4.97 -12.78 -10.63
N ILE A 367 -5.44 -11.98 -9.67
CA ILE A 367 -6.45 -10.94 -9.92
C ILE A 367 -5.88 -9.85 -10.83
N GLN A 368 -4.61 -9.44 -10.66
CA GLN A 368 -3.98 -8.47 -11.57
C GLN A 368 -3.93 -9.00 -13.00
N ARG A 369 -3.57 -10.28 -13.21
CA ARG A 369 -3.61 -10.92 -14.54
C ARG A 369 -5.00 -10.85 -15.15
N ASN A 370 -6.06 -11.10 -14.38
CA ASN A 370 -7.44 -10.98 -14.84
C ASN A 370 -7.81 -9.53 -15.22
N VAL A 371 -7.38 -8.53 -14.43
CA VAL A 371 -7.60 -7.11 -14.75
C VAL A 371 -6.89 -6.75 -16.05
N ILE A 372 -5.63 -7.11 -16.21
CA ILE A 372 -4.82 -6.83 -17.40
C ILE A 372 -5.49 -7.41 -18.65
N VAL A 373 -5.87 -8.69 -18.62
CA VAL A 373 -6.51 -9.34 -19.79
C VAL A 373 -7.82 -8.68 -20.15
N ARG A 374 -8.67 -8.35 -19.17
CA ARG A 374 -9.94 -7.66 -19.41
C ARG A 374 -9.73 -6.30 -20.08
N GLN A 375 -8.72 -5.55 -19.63
CA GLN A 375 -8.42 -4.25 -20.21
C GLN A 375 -7.81 -4.34 -21.60
N LEU A 376 -6.94 -5.29 -21.85
CA LEU A 376 -6.42 -5.55 -23.19
C LEU A 376 -7.56 -5.79 -24.20
N ILE A 377 -8.51 -6.65 -23.85
CA ILE A 377 -9.68 -6.95 -24.70
C ILE A 377 -10.59 -5.72 -24.86
N ALA A 378 -10.83 -4.95 -23.77
CA ALA A 378 -11.67 -3.75 -23.84
C ALA A 378 -11.08 -2.68 -24.75
N ARG A 379 -9.77 -2.46 -24.70
CA ARG A 379 -9.05 -1.47 -25.54
C ARG A 379 -9.06 -1.84 -27.03
N GLU A 380 -8.95 -3.13 -27.36
CA GLU A 380 -9.09 -3.59 -28.76
C GLU A 380 -10.48 -3.28 -29.35
N HIS A 381 -11.53 -3.21 -28.51
CA HIS A 381 -12.89 -2.90 -28.91
C HIS A 381 -13.23 -1.41 -28.83
N GLY A 382 -12.26 -0.53 -28.54
CA GLY A 382 -12.41 0.91 -28.56
C GLY A 382 -13.21 1.45 -27.37
N ASP A 383 -12.84 1.09 -26.12
CA ASP A 383 -13.47 1.69 -24.93
C ASP A 383 -13.20 3.22 -24.93
N PRO A 384 -14.24 4.07 -25.00
CA PRO A 384 -14.07 5.52 -25.09
C PRO A 384 -13.46 6.19 -23.84
N ARG A 385 -13.09 5.40 -22.83
CA ARG A 385 -12.47 5.85 -21.57
C ARG A 385 -10.94 5.76 -21.56
N ASP A 386 -10.30 5.42 -22.66
CA ASP A 386 -8.84 5.36 -22.85
C ASP A 386 -8.25 6.70 -23.27
#